data_cffbb5c9341735af7216bc547281b773
#
_entry.id   cffbb5c9341735af7216bc547281b773
#
_cell.length_a   1.000
_cell.length_b   1.000
_cell.length_c   1.000
_cell.angle_alpha   90.00
_cell.angle_beta   90.00
_cell.angle_gamma   90.00
#
_symmetry.space_group_name_H-M   'P 1'
#
loop_
_entity.id
_entity.type
_entity.pdbx_description
1 polymer ?
#
loop_
_entity_poly.entity_id
_entity_poly.type
_entity_poly.pdbx_seq_one_letter_code
_entity_poly.pdbx_strand_id
1 'polypeptide(L)'
;MALSAPIGSSLPFSSSSALCPRRRPLLHLLRQPYCNRPLSLRVSSSISDSQNTNPNAVSKSLHVKPLESVRFDRLLTSSTEEEMGEGFFEAIEELERMVRDPSDVLGELVERLSARELQLVLVYFAQEGRDSYCALEVFDWLRKENRVDAETMELMVSIACGWIERLIGGEHAPEDVMTLLNEMECVGLDPGFSMVEKVVSLYWDRGKEDEAIAFVKDVLKRGGIGGYKIEEGHEGERGGPVGYLVWKMMVDGDYLGAVKLVIEFKENGLKPEVYSYLIALTALVKEQKEFSKALRKLKVSIKAGLINALDAENLGNIEKYQSALIRNGILLSDWALQEGSSAISGVVHERLLALYTCAGFGHEAEQQLWLMKLSGKEPDRELYDAVLAICASQKEAGAVGRLLAGVEIMSVGLRKKTLSWLLRGYVKGGFYVDASETLIKMLNLGISPEYLDRAAVLQGLRKNIQESGNIEPYIKLCKHLSDKDLVGPCLLYMYIHKYKLWILKML
;
A
#
# COMPACT_ATOMS: atom_id res chain seq x y z
N MET A 1 -52.92 30.45 -4.35
CA MET A 1 -53.57 29.56 -3.38
C MET A 1 -52.48 29.03 -2.48
N ALA A 2 -52.41 29.61 -1.49
CA ALA A 2 -52.03 29.52 -0.12
C ALA A 2 -52.54 28.24 0.56
N LEU A 3 -51.75 27.74 1.49
CA LEU A 3 -52.02 27.10 2.76
C LEU A 3 -50.83 26.20 3.10
N SER A 4 -50.08 26.46 4.04
CA SER A 4 -50.05 26.77 5.48
C SER A 4 -49.37 25.65 6.23
N ALA A 5 -48.31 25.99 6.94
CA ALA A 5 -47.62 25.19 7.95
C ALA A 5 -48.50 25.06 9.23
N PRO A 6 -48.15 24.17 10.13
CA PRO A 6 -47.95 24.51 11.52
C PRO A 6 -46.63 23.92 12.08
N ILE A 7 -45.79 24.73 12.66
CA ILE A 7 -45.58 25.16 14.05
C ILE A 7 -45.61 23.98 15.05
N GLY A 8 -44.43 23.71 15.57
CA GLY A 8 -44.08 23.64 16.97
C GLY A 8 -44.21 22.32 17.68
N SER A 9 -43.10 21.85 18.17
CA SER A 9 -42.92 21.64 19.62
C SER A 9 -41.49 21.24 19.92
N SER A 10 -40.79 22.14 20.58
CA SER A 10 -39.58 21.93 21.32
C SER A 10 -39.84 20.97 22.49
N LEU A 11 -39.11 19.86 22.55
CA LEU A 11 -39.00 19.06 23.76
C LEU A 11 -37.57 19.12 24.29
N PRO A 12 -37.39 19.17 25.61
CA PRO A 12 -36.10 19.41 26.25
C PRO A 12 -35.22 18.15 26.19
N PHE A 13 -33.94 18.36 25.91
CA PHE A 13 -32.91 17.38 26.18
C PHE A 13 -32.82 17.11 27.66
N SER A 14 -33.39 16.02 28.13
CA SER A 14 -33.04 15.41 29.39
C SER A 14 -31.82 14.53 29.17
N SER A 15 -30.69 14.96 29.71
CA SER A 15 -29.52 14.12 29.93
C SER A 15 -29.89 13.01 30.94
N SER A 16 -30.34 11.89 30.41
CA SER A 16 -30.37 10.66 31.19
C SER A 16 -29.09 9.89 30.89
N SER A 17 -28.14 9.94 31.83
CA SER A 17 -27.09 8.95 31.95
C SER A 17 -27.76 7.57 32.10
N ALA A 18 -27.92 6.89 30.93
CA ALA A 18 -28.30 5.50 30.93
C ALA A 18 -27.13 4.70 31.49
N LEU A 19 -27.28 4.28 32.72
CA LEU A 19 -26.48 3.23 33.35
C LEU A 19 -26.48 2.03 32.42
N CYS A 20 -25.32 1.73 31.85
CA CYS A 20 -25.06 0.55 31.03
C CYS A 20 -25.49 -0.69 31.87
N PRO A 21 -26.39 -1.56 31.39
CA PRO A 21 -26.78 -2.72 32.17
C PRO A 21 -25.58 -3.62 32.34
N ARG A 22 -25.23 -3.91 33.61
CA ARG A 22 -24.19 -4.84 34.04
C ARG A 22 -24.34 -6.18 33.32
N ARG A 23 -23.76 -6.31 32.15
CA ARG A 23 -23.51 -7.62 31.49
C ARG A 23 -22.05 -7.96 31.67
N ARG A 24 -21.78 -8.84 32.64
CA ARG A 24 -20.49 -9.52 32.81
C ARG A 24 -20.43 -10.77 31.92
N PRO A 25 -19.99 -10.78 30.70
CA PRO A 25 -19.76 -12.08 30.06
C PRO A 25 -18.36 -12.31 29.53
N LEU A 26 -17.60 -11.32 29.12
CA LEU A 26 -16.43 -11.58 28.26
C LEU A 26 -15.09 -11.60 28.98
N LEU A 27 -14.84 -10.73 29.94
CA LEU A 27 -13.58 -10.74 30.69
C LEU A 27 -13.44 -11.98 31.59
N HIS A 28 -14.56 -12.70 31.86
CA HIS A 28 -14.53 -14.02 32.49
C HIS A 28 -13.82 -15.08 31.64
N LEU A 29 -13.74 -14.90 30.33
CA LEU A 29 -13.04 -15.81 29.43
C LEU A 29 -11.51 -15.70 29.55
N LEU A 30 -11.01 -14.60 30.07
CA LEU A 30 -9.59 -14.43 30.39
C LEU A 30 -9.16 -15.18 31.65
N ARG A 31 -10.14 -15.70 32.44
CA ARG A 31 -9.93 -16.58 33.59
C ARG A 31 -9.84 -18.04 33.13
N GLN A 32 -8.70 -18.51 32.70
CA GLN A 32 -8.44 -19.94 32.65
C GLN A 32 -7.95 -20.39 34.05
N PRO A 33 -8.51 -21.49 34.60
CA PRO A 33 -8.00 -22.06 35.86
C PRO A 33 -6.72 -22.81 35.56
N TYR A 34 -5.56 -22.19 35.74
CA TYR A 34 -4.29 -22.91 35.66
C TYR A 34 -3.69 -23.14 37.02
N CYS A 35 -3.32 -24.39 37.21
CA CYS A 35 -2.56 -25.01 38.27
C CYS A 35 -1.44 -24.13 38.85
N ASN A 36 -1.43 -23.98 40.17
CA ASN A 36 -0.36 -23.44 40.99
C ASN A 36 1.01 -24.02 40.60
N ARG A 37 1.86 -23.22 40.00
CA ARG A 37 3.32 -23.38 40.05
C ARG A 37 3.93 -22.01 40.36
N PRO A 38 4.74 -21.91 41.44
CA PRO A 38 5.45 -20.68 41.75
C PRO A 38 6.58 -20.50 40.72
N LEU A 39 6.53 -19.40 39.93
CA LEU A 39 7.60 -18.99 39.07
C LEU A 39 8.71 -18.34 39.88
N SER A 40 9.79 -19.08 40.08
CA SER A 40 11.05 -18.53 40.54
C SER A 40 11.69 -17.72 39.43
N LEU A 41 11.82 -16.41 39.65
CA LEU A 41 12.60 -15.51 38.82
C LEU A 41 14.08 -15.90 38.88
N ARG A 42 14.61 -16.52 37.81
CA ARG A 42 16.05 -16.60 37.54
C ARG A 42 16.44 -15.45 36.64
N VAL A 43 17.13 -14.50 37.21
CA VAL A 43 17.91 -13.49 36.46
C VAL A 43 19.15 -14.17 35.96
N SER A 44 19.31 -14.29 34.66
CA SER A 44 20.56 -14.69 34.00
C SER A 44 21.12 -13.50 33.23
N SER A 45 22.11 -12.88 33.82
CA SER A 45 22.99 -11.94 33.14
C SER A 45 23.99 -12.72 32.27
N SER A 46 24.03 -12.42 30.98
CA SER A 46 25.20 -12.74 30.16
C SER A 46 25.46 -11.63 29.14
N ILE A 47 26.50 -10.89 29.45
CA ILE A 47 27.24 -9.99 28.56
C ILE A 47 28.08 -10.88 27.63
N SER A 48 28.05 -10.63 26.33
CA SER A 48 29.20 -10.89 25.46
C SER A 48 29.16 -10.02 24.21
N ASP A 49 30.17 -9.15 24.12
CA ASP A 49 30.61 -8.45 22.94
C ASP A 49 30.97 -9.42 21.81
N SER A 50 30.66 -9.05 20.59
CA SER A 50 31.62 -9.14 19.50
C SER A 50 31.18 -8.39 18.25
N GLN A 51 31.98 -7.44 17.88
CA GLN A 51 32.03 -6.73 16.61
C GLN A 51 32.23 -7.72 15.45
N ASN A 52 31.45 -7.55 14.37
CA ASN A 52 32.04 -7.71 13.04
C ASN A 52 31.22 -6.94 11.98
N THR A 53 31.93 -6.05 11.34
CA THR A 53 31.53 -5.20 10.23
C THR A 53 31.49 -5.96 8.91
N ASN A 54 30.41 -5.83 8.15
CA ASN A 54 30.50 -5.91 6.70
C ASN A 54 29.38 -5.07 6.03
N PRO A 55 29.72 -4.11 5.15
CA PRO A 55 28.74 -3.23 4.53
C PRO A 55 28.36 -3.75 3.15
N ASN A 56 27.11 -4.08 2.93
CA ASN A 56 26.40 -4.01 1.66
C ASN A 56 25.12 -4.85 1.68
N ALA A 57 24.04 -4.25 2.16
CA ALA A 57 22.68 -4.55 1.71
C ALA A 57 21.76 -3.47 2.26
N VAL A 58 21.46 -2.46 1.44
CA VAL A 58 20.41 -1.48 1.73
C VAL A 58 19.07 -2.16 1.46
N SER A 59 18.59 -2.88 2.45
CA SER A 59 17.19 -3.24 2.61
C SER A 59 16.72 -2.48 3.85
N LYS A 60 16.11 -1.31 3.66
CA LYS A 60 15.41 -0.60 4.71
C LYS A 60 14.13 -1.38 5.03
N SER A 61 14.27 -2.42 5.82
CA SER A 61 13.22 -2.96 6.66
C SER A 61 12.94 -1.90 7.71
N LEU A 62 11.80 -1.23 7.61
CA LEU A 62 11.22 -0.47 8.71
C LEU A 62 10.84 -1.48 9.79
N HIS A 63 11.79 -1.78 10.68
CA HIS A 63 11.49 -2.38 11.97
C HIS A 63 10.63 -1.38 12.73
N VAL A 64 9.31 -1.59 12.70
CA VAL A 64 8.44 -1.15 13.78
C VAL A 64 8.98 -1.87 15.01
N LYS A 65 9.66 -1.13 15.88
CA LYS A 65 10.07 -1.66 17.17
C LYS A 65 8.80 -2.17 17.85
N PRO A 66 8.77 -3.42 18.33
CA PRO A 66 7.65 -3.87 19.14
C PRO A 66 7.48 -2.89 20.30
N LEU A 67 6.25 -2.47 20.54
CA LEU A 67 5.89 -1.65 21.72
C LEU A 67 6.07 -2.46 23.02
N GLU A 68 6.68 -3.62 22.90
CA GLU A 68 6.77 -4.70 23.84
C GLU A 68 7.84 -4.47 24.90
N SER A 69 7.47 -4.80 26.09
CA SER A 69 8.29 -5.10 27.28
C SER A 69 9.16 -3.98 27.85
N VAL A 70 9.72 -3.09 27.03
CA VAL A 70 10.72 -2.11 27.50
C VAL A 70 10.18 -1.09 28.52
N ARG A 71 8.85 -0.87 28.57
CA ARG A 71 8.25 0.09 29.51
C ARG A 71 7.69 -0.53 30.78
N PHE A 72 7.16 -1.76 30.72
CA PHE A 72 6.79 -2.51 31.93
C PHE A 72 8.00 -2.76 32.81
N ASP A 73 9.12 -3.18 32.22
CA ASP A 73 10.39 -3.34 32.91
C ASP A 73 10.90 -2.02 33.52
N ARG A 74 10.65 -0.88 32.86
CA ARG A 74 11.02 0.44 33.43
C ARG A 74 10.19 0.82 34.66
N LEU A 75 8.90 0.54 34.66
CA LEU A 75 8.04 0.75 35.81
C LEU A 75 8.44 -0.16 36.99
N LEU A 76 8.89 -1.39 36.67
CA LEU A 76 9.37 -2.35 37.64
C LEU A 76 10.83 -2.11 38.09
N THR A 77 11.70 -1.62 37.16
CA THR A 77 13.14 -1.45 37.45
C THR A 77 13.55 -0.04 37.86
N SER A 78 12.70 0.97 37.68
CA SER A 78 12.97 2.33 38.22
C SER A 78 12.70 2.44 39.74
N SER A 79 12.49 1.33 40.41
CA SER A 79 12.42 1.26 41.86
C SER A 79 13.81 1.42 42.52
N THR A 80 14.26 2.64 42.63
CA THR A 80 14.97 2.99 43.83
C THR A 80 13.99 2.77 44.99
N GLU A 81 14.27 1.82 45.83
CA GLU A 81 13.78 1.48 47.17
C GLU A 81 12.76 2.45 47.85
N GLU A 82 11.75 2.96 47.16
CA GLU A 82 10.59 3.55 47.78
C GLU A 82 9.67 2.38 48.16
N GLU A 83 9.63 2.06 49.43
CA GLU A 83 8.70 1.10 49.99
C GLU A 83 7.28 1.49 49.59
N MET A 84 6.56 0.56 48.91
CA MET A 84 5.15 0.76 48.56
C MET A 84 4.37 1.01 49.84
N GLY A 85 3.54 2.04 49.86
CA GLY A 85 2.77 2.44 51.02
C GLY A 85 1.76 1.39 51.44
N GLU A 86 1.39 1.36 52.72
CA GLU A 86 0.33 0.47 53.22
C GLU A 86 -0.98 0.63 52.44
N GLY A 87 -1.26 1.85 51.93
CA GLY A 87 -2.44 2.15 51.10
C GLY A 87 -2.51 1.35 49.79
N PHE A 88 -1.36 1.04 49.16
CA PHE A 88 -1.31 0.22 47.97
C PHE A 88 -1.78 -1.22 48.21
N PHE A 89 -1.27 -1.86 49.25
CA PHE A 89 -1.64 -3.22 49.59
C PHE A 89 -3.10 -3.32 50.04
N GLU A 90 -3.59 -2.34 50.80
CA GLU A 90 -4.98 -2.24 51.21
C GLU A 90 -5.92 -2.09 50.01
N ALA A 91 -5.54 -1.25 49.02
CA ALA A 91 -6.30 -1.08 47.78
C ALA A 91 -6.37 -2.39 46.97
N ILE A 92 -5.27 -3.10 46.83
CA ILE A 92 -5.24 -4.39 46.14
C ILE A 92 -6.14 -5.41 46.83
N GLU A 93 -6.03 -5.53 48.15
CA GLU A 93 -6.81 -6.50 48.92
C GLU A 93 -8.32 -6.22 48.86
N GLU A 94 -8.75 -4.96 49.02
CA GLU A 94 -10.15 -4.57 48.92
C GLU A 94 -10.71 -4.74 47.51
N LEU A 95 -9.95 -4.39 46.47
CA LEU A 95 -10.35 -4.58 45.08
C LEU A 95 -10.42 -6.07 44.69
N GLU A 96 -9.52 -6.94 45.22
CA GLU A 96 -9.58 -8.39 44.99
C GLU A 96 -10.78 -9.06 45.62
N ARG A 97 -11.25 -8.54 46.76
CA ARG A 97 -12.46 -9.04 47.45
C ARG A 97 -13.72 -8.86 46.61
N MET A 98 -13.74 -7.91 45.68
CA MET A 98 -14.89 -7.62 44.79
C MET A 98 -16.23 -7.41 45.52
N VAL A 99 -16.19 -6.93 46.74
CA VAL A 99 -17.39 -6.70 47.55
C VAL A 99 -17.93 -5.30 47.33
N ARG A 100 -17.05 -4.33 47.11
CA ARG A 100 -17.35 -2.91 46.91
C ARG A 100 -17.00 -2.48 45.49
N ASP A 101 -17.66 -1.42 45.02
CA ASP A 101 -17.29 -0.85 43.72
C ASP A 101 -15.87 -0.27 43.79
N PRO A 102 -15.03 -0.49 42.76
CA PRO A 102 -13.68 0.06 42.73
C PRO A 102 -13.61 1.58 42.92
N SER A 103 -14.64 2.30 42.44
CA SER A 103 -14.76 3.76 42.64
C SER A 103 -14.86 4.16 44.10
N ASP A 104 -15.59 3.38 44.94
CA ASP A 104 -15.75 3.67 46.36
C ASP A 104 -14.45 3.38 47.12
N VAL A 105 -13.82 2.25 46.82
CA VAL A 105 -12.54 1.84 47.46
C VAL A 105 -11.44 2.86 47.14
N LEU A 106 -11.28 3.23 45.88
CA LEU A 106 -10.26 4.18 45.46
C LEU A 106 -10.54 5.60 45.98
N GLY A 107 -11.82 6.00 46.05
CA GLY A 107 -12.21 7.30 46.63
C GLY A 107 -11.83 7.46 48.08
N GLU A 108 -11.90 6.37 48.88
CA GLU A 108 -11.49 6.38 50.30
C GLU A 108 -9.96 6.37 50.48
N LEU A 109 -9.24 5.69 49.58
CA LEU A 109 -7.79 5.49 49.69
C LEU A 109 -6.95 6.50 48.85
N VAL A 110 -7.60 7.35 48.08
CA VAL A 110 -6.95 8.23 47.10
C VAL A 110 -5.89 9.17 47.67
N GLU A 111 -6.09 9.66 48.89
CA GLU A 111 -5.12 10.55 49.57
C GLU A 111 -3.85 9.80 50.02
N ARG A 112 -3.95 8.47 50.13
CA ARG A 112 -2.88 7.58 50.56
C ARG A 112 -2.16 6.88 49.41
N LEU A 113 -2.62 7.10 48.15
CA LEU A 113 -2.09 6.49 46.94
C LEU A 113 -1.40 7.55 46.07
N SER A 114 -0.16 7.31 45.74
CA SER A 114 0.58 8.10 44.75
C SER A 114 0.11 7.76 43.32
N ALA A 115 0.37 8.65 42.35
CA ALA A 115 0.07 8.39 40.95
C ALA A 115 0.73 7.10 40.45
N ARG A 116 1.94 6.82 40.91
CA ARG A 116 2.68 5.60 40.58
C ARG A 116 2.04 4.34 41.13
N GLU A 117 1.58 4.37 42.38
CA GLU A 117 0.87 3.24 42.99
C GLU A 117 -0.43 2.95 42.26
N LEU A 118 -1.16 3.98 41.81
CA LEU A 118 -2.35 3.81 40.96
C LEU A 118 -2.02 3.17 39.62
N GLN A 119 -0.91 3.52 38.99
CA GLN A 119 -0.42 2.82 37.77
C GLN A 119 -0.07 1.35 38.08
N LEU A 120 0.55 1.07 39.24
CA LEU A 120 0.86 -0.30 39.63
C LEU A 120 -0.40 -1.13 39.95
N VAL A 121 -1.48 -0.51 40.48
CA VAL A 121 -2.79 -1.18 40.58
C VAL A 121 -3.33 -1.60 39.22
N LEU A 122 -3.24 -0.75 38.21
CA LEU A 122 -3.63 -1.12 36.84
C LEU A 122 -2.81 -2.31 36.32
N VAL A 123 -1.48 -2.27 36.50
CA VAL A 123 -0.58 -3.36 36.09
C VAL A 123 -0.91 -4.65 36.82
N TYR A 124 -1.22 -4.58 38.10
CA TYR A 124 -1.56 -5.74 38.92
C TYR A 124 -2.80 -6.48 38.38
N PHE A 125 -3.89 -5.75 38.11
CA PHE A 125 -5.12 -6.33 37.60
C PHE A 125 -5.05 -6.67 36.10
N ALA A 126 -4.07 -6.16 35.38
CA ALA A 126 -3.81 -6.53 33.98
C ALA A 126 -3.07 -7.87 33.84
N GLN A 127 -2.50 -8.42 34.90
CA GLN A 127 -1.76 -9.69 34.89
C GLN A 127 -2.67 -10.88 34.57
N GLU A 128 -2.07 -11.94 34.03
CA GLU A 128 -2.76 -13.19 33.72
C GLU A 128 -3.35 -13.81 35.01
N GLY A 129 -4.62 -14.20 34.92
CA GLY A 129 -5.35 -14.78 36.04
C GLY A 129 -5.97 -13.78 37.01
N ARG A 130 -5.81 -12.47 36.78
CA ARG A 130 -6.47 -11.40 37.54
C ARG A 130 -7.74 -10.90 36.84
N ASP A 131 -8.52 -10.08 37.51
CA ASP A 131 -9.74 -9.50 36.94
C ASP A 131 -9.43 -8.28 36.08
N SER A 132 -9.32 -8.49 34.78
CA SER A 132 -9.05 -7.40 33.82
C SER A 132 -10.17 -6.35 33.79
N TYR A 133 -11.39 -6.69 34.18
CA TYR A 133 -12.49 -5.73 34.31
C TYR A 133 -12.21 -4.71 35.42
N CYS A 134 -11.64 -5.14 36.54
CA CYS A 134 -11.22 -4.23 37.61
C CYS A 134 -10.19 -3.19 37.09
N ALA A 135 -9.26 -3.56 36.21
CA ALA A 135 -8.33 -2.60 35.63
C ALA A 135 -9.05 -1.53 34.79
N LEU A 136 -10.09 -1.89 34.01
CA LEU A 136 -10.90 -0.94 33.27
C LEU A 136 -11.68 0.00 34.21
N GLU A 137 -12.27 -0.51 35.28
CA GLU A 137 -13.00 0.30 36.24
C GLU A 137 -12.07 1.25 37.01
N VAL A 138 -10.89 0.80 37.41
CA VAL A 138 -9.86 1.65 38.01
C VAL A 138 -9.43 2.75 37.05
N PHE A 139 -9.24 2.43 35.79
CA PHE A 139 -8.90 3.43 34.79
C PHE A 139 -10.04 4.42 34.53
N ASP A 140 -11.30 3.97 34.45
CA ASP A 140 -12.47 4.84 34.31
C ASP A 140 -12.61 5.80 35.48
N TRP A 141 -12.36 5.31 36.72
CA TRP A 141 -12.32 6.15 37.92
C TRP A 141 -11.20 7.20 37.83
N LEU A 142 -9.96 6.82 37.48
CA LEU A 142 -8.84 7.75 37.29
C LEU A 142 -9.18 8.86 36.27
N ARG A 143 -9.87 8.50 35.20
CA ARG A 143 -10.32 9.44 34.16
C ARG A 143 -11.36 10.43 34.71
N LYS A 144 -12.34 9.95 35.47
CA LYS A 144 -13.39 10.78 36.09
C LYS A 144 -12.80 11.76 37.09
N GLU A 145 -11.79 11.34 37.84
CA GLU A 145 -11.05 12.18 38.77
C GLU A 145 -10.00 13.08 38.10
N ASN A 146 -9.91 13.08 36.76
CA ASN A 146 -8.94 13.85 35.98
C ASN A 146 -7.47 13.59 36.39
N ARG A 147 -7.16 12.33 36.72
CA ARG A 147 -5.82 11.85 37.13
C ARG A 147 -5.08 11.02 36.09
N VAL A 148 -5.59 10.96 34.87
CA VAL A 148 -4.95 10.25 33.77
C VAL A 148 -3.96 11.20 33.09
N ASP A 149 -2.69 10.87 33.18
CA ASP A 149 -1.61 11.50 32.44
C ASP A 149 -1.29 10.71 31.16
N ALA A 150 -0.37 11.23 30.33
CA ALA A 150 0.03 10.58 29.10
C ALA A 150 0.67 9.20 29.34
N GLU A 151 1.38 9.04 30.46
CA GLU A 151 2.03 7.77 30.82
C GLU A 151 1.01 6.70 31.21
N THR A 152 0.00 7.06 32.04
CA THR A 152 -1.12 6.18 32.38
C THR A 152 -1.95 5.78 31.17
N MET A 153 -2.17 6.72 30.22
CA MET A 153 -2.85 6.43 28.97
C MET A 153 -2.06 5.42 28.11
N GLU A 154 -0.76 5.64 27.91
CA GLU A 154 0.09 4.71 27.15
C GLU A 154 0.16 3.32 27.82
N LEU A 155 0.21 3.29 29.17
CA LEU A 155 0.19 2.06 29.93
C LEU A 155 -1.10 1.27 29.68
N MET A 156 -2.25 1.93 29.76
CA MET A 156 -3.54 1.29 29.57
C MET A 156 -3.73 0.79 28.13
N VAL A 157 -3.27 1.54 27.13
CA VAL A 157 -3.23 1.08 25.72
C VAL A 157 -2.37 -0.18 25.57
N SER A 158 -1.21 -0.22 26.24
CA SER A 158 -0.33 -1.39 26.23
C SER A 158 -0.98 -2.62 26.87
N ILE A 159 -1.67 -2.43 28.01
CA ILE A 159 -2.45 -3.47 28.69
C ILE A 159 -3.54 -4.03 27.76
N ALA A 160 -4.31 -3.14 27.13
CA ALA A 160 -5.37 -3.53 26.21
C ALA A 160 -4.85 -4.29 24.99
N CYS A 161 -3.72 -3.88 24.42
CA CYS A 161 -3.04 -4.65 23.36
C CYS A 161 -2.71 -6.08 23.82
N GLY A 162 -2.19 -6.23 25.03
CA GLY A 162 -1.91 -7.55 25.64
C GLY A 162 -3.16 -8.42 25.82
N TRP A 163 -4.31 -7.82 26.17
CA TRP A 163 -5.59 -8.54 26.23
C TRP A 163 -6.07 -8.99 24.86
N ILE A 164 -5.96 -8.13 23.85
CA ILE A 164 -6.29 -8.46 22.45
C ILE A 164 -5.41 -9.62 21.95
N GLU A 165 -4.11 -9.59 22.24
CA GLU A 165 -3.20 -10.68 21.89
C GLU A 165 -3.61 -12.01 22.53
N ARG A 166 -4.04 -12.00 23.79
CA ARG A 166 -4.53 -13.20 24.47
C ARG A 166 -5.85 -13.70 23.89
N LEU A 167 -6.80 -12.82 23.59
CA LEU A 167 -8.06 -13.21 22.97
C LEU A 167 -7.83 -13.85 21.61
N ILE A 168 -7.01 -13.26 20.76
CA ILE A 168 -6.69 -13.82 19.46
C ILE A 168 -5.89 -15.12 19.59
N GLY A 169 -4.99 -15.21 20.61
CA GLY A 169 -4.21 -16.41 20.95
C GLY A 169 -5.05 -17.59 21.41
N GLY A 170 -6.12 -17.30 22.13
CA GLY A 170 -7.08 -18.29 22.64
C GLY A 170 -8.13 -18.75 21.62
N GLU A 171 -7.97 -18.40 20.33
CA GLU A 171 -8.93 -18.72 19.24
C GLU A 171 -10.35 -18.18 19.47
N HIS A 172 -10.47 -17.06 20.19
CA HIS A 172 -11.75 -16.40 20.39
C HIS A 172 -12.27 -15.77 19.09
N ALA A 173 -13.58 -15.59 19.03
CA ALA A 173 -14.25 -15.00 17.87
C ALA A 173 -13.92 -13.48 17.71
N PRO A 174 -13.97 -12.92 16.49
CA PRO A 174 -13.76 -11.50 16.26
C PRO A 174 -14.71 -10.61 17.09
N GLU A 175 -15.92 -11.12 17.37
CA GLU A 175 -16.93 -10.44 18.19
C GLU A 175 -16.45 -10.19 19.63
N ASP A 176 -15.63 -11.09 20.19
CA ASP A 176 -15.06 -10.93 21.52
C ASP A 176 -14.04 -9.79 21.55
N VAL A 177 -13.21 -9.69 20.52
CA VAL A 177 -12.26 -8.59 20.36
C VAL A 177 -13.01 -7.27 20.18
N MET A 178 -14.09 -7.25 19.37
CA MET A 178 -14.93 -6.06 19.18
C MET A 178 -15.63 -5.65 20.48
N THR A 179 -16.03 -6.60 21.30
CA THR A 179 -16.65 -6.29 22.60
C THR A 179 -15.64 -5.64 23.53
N LEU A 180 -14.41 -6.15 23.60
CA LEU A 180 -13.34 -5.53 24.39
C LEU A 180 -13.04 -4.11 23.90
N LEU A 181 -12.94 -3.89 22.58
CA LEU A 181 -12.72 -2.56 22.02
C LEU A 181 -13.86 -1.58 22.38
N ASN A 182 -15.12 -2.04 22.40
CA ASN A 182 -16.23 -1.22 22.84
C ASN A 182 -16.17 -0.90 24.35
N GLU A 183 -15.78 -1.86 25.18
CA GLU A 183 -15.60 -1.62 26.61
C GLU A 183 -14.50 -0.60 26.86
N MET A 184 -13.41 -0.66 26.08
CA MET A 184 -12.35 0.36 26.11
C MET A 184 -12.88 1.75 25.71
N GLU A 185 -13.68 1.83 24.65
CA GLU A 185 -14.30 3.09 24.21
C GLU A 185 -15.25 3.67 25.30
N CYS A 186 -16.02 2.81 25.98
CA CYS A 186 -16.89 3.23 27.09
C CYS A 186 -16.10 3.87 28.24
N VAL A 187 -14.90 3.41 28.52
CA VAL A 187 -14.02 4.01 29.54
C VAL A 187 -13.14 5.15 28.97
N GLY A 188 -13.37 5.56 27.71
CA GLY A 188 -12.68 6.68 27.06
C GLY A 188 -11.27 6.36 26.57
N LEU A 189 -10.97 5.10 26.40
CA LEU A 189 -9.83 4.62 25.64
C LEU A 189 -10.26 4.47 24.20
N ASP A 190 -10.02 5.48 23.38
CA ASP A 190 -10.24 5.36 21.94
C ASP A 190 -9.19 4.41 21.36
N PRO A 191 -9.59 3.22 20.88
CA PRO A 191 -8.66 2.34 20.19
C PRO A 191 -8.23 2.99 18.88
N GLY A 192 -7.07 3.60 18.89
CA GLY A 192 -6.50 4.27 17.72
C GLY A 192 -6.19 3.30 16.58
N PHE A 193 -5.84 3.87 15.42
CA PHE A 193 -5.47 3.10 14.23
C PHE A 193 -4.42 2.01 14.50
N SER A 194 -3.42 2.31 15.33
CA SER A 194 -2.35 1.37 15.68
C SER A 194 -2.88 0.10 16.36
N MET A 195 -3.95 0.20 17.14
CA MET A 195 -4.58 -0.96 17.77
C MET A 195 -5.35 -1.82 16.77
N VAL A 196 -6.12 -1.18 15.89
CA VAL A 196 -6.81 -1.89 14.80
C VAL A 196 -5.81 -2.59 13.88
N GLU A 197 -4.72 -1.91 13.53
CA GLU A 197 -3.60 -2.48 12.77
C GLU A 197 -3.02 -3.71 13.46
N LYS A 198 -2.83 -3.64 14.78
CA LYS A 198 -2.33 -4.76 15.59
C LYS A 198 -3.28 -5.95 15.56
N VAL A 199 -4.58 -5.72 15.73
CA VAL A 199 -5.61 -6.77 15.64
C VAL A 199 -5.60 -7.44 14.26
N VAL A 200 -5.60 -6.65 13.19
CA VAL A 200 -5.54 -7.17 11.83
C VAL A 200 -4.25 -7.98 11.61
N SER A 201 -3.10 -7.47 12.09
CA SER A 201 -1.82 -8.17 11.98
C SER A 201 -1.84 -9.50 12.71
N LEU A 202 -2.37 -9.55 13.93
CA LEU A 202 -2.44 -10.77 14.73
C LEU A 202 -3.32 -11.84 14.10
N TYR A 203 -4.48 -11.47 13.51
CA TYR A 203 -5.30 -12.41 12.75
C TYR A 203 -4.57 -12.89 11.50
N TRP A 204 -3.96 -11.97 10.74
CA TRP A 204 -3.25 -12.29 9.50
C TRP A 204 -2.06 -13.24 9.73
N ASP A 205 -1.21 -12.90 10.72
CA ASP A 205 0.00 -13.69 11.04
C ASP A 205 -0.32 -15.11 11.54
N ARG A 206 -1.59 -15.37 11.93
CA ARG A 206 -2.11 -16.69 12.29
C ARG A 206 -2.84 -17.39 11.16
N GLY A 207 -2.85 -16.81 9.95
CA GLY A 207 -3.57 -17.38 8.81
C GLY A 207 -5.10 -17.27 8.91
N LYS A 208 -5.61 -16.39 9.76
CA LYS A 208 -7.04 -16.12 9.94
C LYS A 208 -7.44 -14.87 9.12
N GLU A 209 -7.28 -14.95 7.79
CA GLU A 209 -7.50 -13.81 6.88
C GLU A 209 -8.98 -13.39 6.84
N ASP A 210 -9.90 -14.35 6.84
CA ASP A 210 -11.34 -14.09 6.80
C ASP A 210 -11.81 -13.35 8.07
N GLU A 211 -11.27 -13.71 9.23
CA GLU A 211 -11.56 -13.02 10.49
C GLU A 211 -10.99 -11.60 10.50
N ALA A 212 -9.80 -11.38 9.93
CA ALA A 212 -9.24 -10.04 9.76
C ALA A 212 -10.14 -9.16 8.88
N ILE A 213 -10.65 -9.71 7.78
CA ILE A 213 -11.58 -9.02 6.87
C ILE A 213 -12.92 -8.71 7.59
N ALA A 214 -13.47 -9.70 8.31
CA ALA A 214 -14.72 -9.53 9.08
C ALA A 214 -14.56 -8.44 10.15
N PHE A 215 -13.43 -8.43 10.86
CA PHE A 215 -13.10 -7.42 11.85
C PHE A 215 -13.07 -6.00 11.24
N VAL A 216 -12.34 -5.79 10.16
CA VAL A 216 -12.27 -4.48 9.49
C VAL A 216 -13.65 -4.05 8.97
N LYS A 217 -14.44 -5.00 8.44
CA LYS A 217 -15.81 -4.73 7.99
C LYS A 217 -16.72 -4.24 9.12
N ASP A 218 -16.58 -4.81 10.31
CA ASP A 218 -17.36 -4.38 11.49
C ASP A 218 -16.88 -3.03 12.03
N VAL A 219 -15.58 -2.76 12.04
CA VAL A 219 -15.02 -1.44 12.36
C VAL A 219 -15.61 -0.36 11.44
N LEU A 220 -15.67 -0.60 10.14
CA LEU A 220 -16.24 0.34 9.18
C LEU A 220 -17.76 0.55 9.36
N LYS A 221 -18.53 -0.51 9.64
CA LYS A 221 -19.98 -0.42 9.87
C LYS A 221 -20.33 0.47 11.07
N ARG A 222 -19.48 0.51 12.08
CA ARG A 222 -19.64 1.32 13.29
C ARG A 222 -19.22 2.78 13.10
N GLY A 223 -18.80 3.17 11.91
CA GLY A 223 -18.36 4.54 11.61
C GLY A 223 -16.89 4.81 11.94
N GLY A 224 -16.12 3.75 12.13
CA GLY A 224 -14.74 3.82 12.61
C GLY A 224 -14.69 3.87 14.13
N ILE A 225 -13.62 3.37 14.71
CA ILE A 225 -13.33 3.51 16.14
C ILE A 225 -12.59 4.84 16.30
N GLY A 226 -13.16 5.77 17.09
CA GLY A 226 -12.59 7.10 17.35
C GLY A 226 -12.23 7.83 16.05
N GLY A 227 -12.80 9.01 15.79
CA GLY A 227 -12.66 9.70 14.49
C GLY A 227 -11.23 9.72 13.96
N TYR A 228 -10.93 8.79 13.06
CA TYR A 228 -9.65 8.73 12.36
C TYR A 228 -9.43 10.03 11.58
N LYS A 229 -8.92 11.02 12.26
CA LYS A 229 -8.20 12.10 11.59
C LYS A 229 -6.84 11.52 11.28
N ILE A 230 -6.67 11.06 10.04
CA ILE A 230 -5.33 10.90 9.48
C ILE A 230 -4.72 12.28 9.61
N GLU A 231 -3.75 12.43 10.52
CA GLU A 231 -3.03 13.69 10.66
C GLU A 231 -2.43 13.98 9.29
N GLU A 232 -2.87 15.08 8.68
CA GLU A 232 -2.30 15.62 7.45
C GLU A 232 -0.82 15.90 7.76
N GLY A 233 0.06 15.02 7.31
CA GLY A 233 1.50 15.16 7.54
C GLY A 233 2.23 13.86 7.84
N HIS A 234 1.56 12.83 8.33
CA HIS A 234 2.08 11.48 8.29
C HIS A 234 1.40 10.75 7.13
N GLU A 235 1.93 10.94 5.93
CA GLU A 235 1.69 10.07 4.78
C GLU A 235 2.21 8.66 5.12
N GLY A 236 1.58 8.05 6.12
CA GLY A 236 1.81 6.66 6.45
C GLY A 236 1.40 5.83 5.24
N GLU A 237 2.34 5.10 4.66
CA GLU A 237 2.17 4.27 3.47
C GLU A 237 1.00 3.27 3.57
N ARG A 238 0.33 3.17 4.72
CA ARG A 238 -0.66 2.15 5.06
C ARG A 238 -2.10 2.66 5.20
N GLY A 239 -2.30 3.95 5.43
CA GLY A 239 -3.57 4.70 5.56
C GLY A 239 -4.78 3.87 5.99
N GLY A 240 -5.27 3.97 7.20
CA GLY A 240 -6.50 3.36 7.72
C GLY A 240 -6.57 1.81 7.80
N PRO A 241 -7.62 1.26 8.43
CA PRO A 241 -7.78 -0.19 8.59
C PRO A 241 -7.89 -0.95 7.27
N VAL A 242 -8.64 -0.42 6.29
CA VAL A 242 -8.76 -1.06 4.97
C VAL A 242 -7.46 -0.95 4.21
N GLY A 243 -6.82 0.22 4.26
CA GLY A 243 -5.52 0.43 3.62
C GLY A 243 -4.47 -0.55 4.14
N TYR A 244 -4.44 -0.77 5.45
CA TYR A 244 -3.53 -1.75 6.06
C TYR A 244 -3.81 -3.19 5.59
N LEU A 245 -5.08 -3.61 5.59
CA LEU A 245 -5.49 -4.94 5.13
C LEU A 245 -5.11 -5.17 3.67
N VAL A 246 -5.45 -4.21 2.80
CA VAL A 246 -5.12 -4.25 1.37
C VAL A 246 -3.60 -4.27 1.14
N TRP A 247 -2.85 -3.53 1.96
CA TRP A 247 -1.39 -3.54 1.91
C TRP A 247 -0.81 -4.91 2.29
N LYS A 248 -1.35 -5.58 3.33
CA LYS A 248 -0.96 -6.95 3.72
C LYS A 248 -1.21 -7.93 2.56
N MET A 249 -2.41 -7.95 1.97
CA MET A 249 -2.74 -8.78 0.80
C MET A 249 -1.78 -8.52 -0.37
N MET A 250 -1.46 -7.25 -0.63
CA MET A 250 -0.52 -6.88 -1.68
C MET A 250 0.90 -7.37 -1.39
N VAL A 251 1.35 -7.40 -0.12
CA VAL A 251 2.68 -7.92 0.27
C VAL A 251 2.73 -9.41 0.07
N ASP A 252 1.67 -10.13 0.41
CA ASP A 252 1.57 -11.60 0.25
C ASP A 252 1.37 -12.01 -1.22
N GLY A 253 1.17 -11.03 -2.12
CA GLY A 253 1.09 -11.25 -3.57
C GLY A 253 -0.33 -11.47 -4.09
N ASP A 254 -1.36 -11.38 -3.25
CA ASP A 254 -2.76 -11.41 -3.67
C ASP A 254 -3.23 -10.02 -4.15
N TYR A 255 -2.72 -9.62 -5.31
CA TYR A 255 -3.05 -8.30 -5.89
C TYR A 255 -4.52 -8.18 -6.28
N LEU A 256 -5.12 -9.25 -6.81
CA LEU A 256 -6.52 -9.23 -7.23
C LEU A 256 -7.48 -9.29 -6.07
N GLY A 257 -7.19 -10.08 -5.03
CA GLY A 257 -7.95 -10.10 -3.80
C GLY A 257 -7.99 -8.73 -3.15
N ALA A 258 -6.82 -8.06 -3.05
CA ALA A 258 -6.71 -6.70 -2.53
C ALA A 258 -7.62 -5.70 -3.28
N VAL A 259 -7.64 -5.74 -4.61
CA VAL A 259 -8.51 -4.89 -5.44
C VAL A 259 -9.99 -5.22 -5.26
N LYS A 260 -10.35 -6.49 -5.31
CA LYS A 260 -11.73 -6.95 -5.14
C LYS A 260 -12.30 -6.56 -3.78
N LEU A 261 -11.50 -6.68 -2.73
CA LEU A 261 -11.91 -6.34 -1.37
C LEU A 261 -12.33 -4.86 -1.23
N VAL A 262 -11.53 -3.95 -1.79
CA VAL A 262 -11.85 -2.51 -1.75
C VAL A 262 -13.13 -2.22 -2.55
N ILE A 263 -13.27 -2.82 -3.73
CA ILE A 263 -14.46 -2.67 -4.56
C ILE A 263 -15.70 -3.21 -3.82
N GLU A 264 -15.60 -4.42 -3.25
CA GLU A 264 -16.70 -5.04 -2.49
C GLU A 264 -17.12 -4.18 -1.28
N PHE A 265 -16.17 -3.66 -0.52
CA PHE A 265 -16.47 -2.78 0.62
C PHE A 265 -17.25 -1.55 0.16
N LYS A 266 -16.82 -0.90 -0.92
CA LYS A 266 -17.47 0.28 -1.47
C LYS A 266 -18.86 -0.01 -2.02
N GLU A 267 -19.03 -1.09 -2.77
CA GLU A 267 -20.30 -1.53 -3.34
C GLU A 267 -21.30 -1.94 -2.24
N ASN A 268 -20.83 -2.46 -1.12
CA ASN A 268 -21.65 -2.76 0.06
C ASN A 268 -21.99 -1.51 0.92
N GLY A 269 -21.69 -0.31 0.43
CA GLY A 269 -22.01 0.95 1.11
C GLY A 269 -21.08 1.32 2.27
N LEU A 270 -19.98 0.58 2.46
CA LEU A 270 -18.94 0.94 3.40
C LEU A 270 -18.12 2.11 2.82
N LYS A 271 -17.43 2.83 3.70
CA LYS A 271 -16.57 3.96 3.31
C LYS A 271 -15.10 3.62 3.61
N PRO A 272 -14.41 2.93 2.68
CA PRO A 272 -12.98 2.73 2.81
C PRO A 272 -12.24 4.07 2.82
N GLU A 273 -11.11 4.13 3.46
CA GLU A 273 -10.25 5.31 3.46
C GLU A 273 -9.67 5.57 2.05
N VAL A 274 -9.48 6.82 1.71
CA VAL A 274 -9.01 7.23 0.37
C VAL A 274 -7.68 6.57 0.01
N TYR A 275 -6.78 6.40 0.99
CA TYR A 275 -5.50 5.72 0.78
C TYR A 275 -5.65 4.24 0.40
N SER A 276 -6.74 3.58 0.80
CA SER A 276 -7.00 2.19 0.38
C SER A 276 -7.17 2.07 -1.13
N TYR A 277 -7.76 3.07 -1.78
CA TYR A 277 -7.86 3.12 -3.25
C TYR A 277 -6.48 3.25 -3.90
N LEU A 278 -5.59 4.07 -3.33
CA LEU A 278 -4.22 4.24 -3.84
C LEU A 278 -3.39 2.96 -3.71
N ILE A 279 -3.55 2.24 -2.60
CA ILE A 279 -2.86 0.96 -2.38
C ILE A 279 -3.43 -0.10 -3.35
N ALA A 280 -4.75 -0.17 -3.51
CA ALA A 280 -5.40 -1.05 -4.49
C ALA A 280 -4.97 -0.74 -5.93
N LEU A 281 -4.85 0.53 -6.31
CA LEU A 281 -4.27 0.94 -7.59
C LEU A 281 -2.83 0.46 -7.75
N THR A 282 -2.04 0.52 -6.68
CA THR A 282 -0.65 0.01 -6.70
C THR A 282 -0.62 -1.50 -6.88
N ALA A 283 -1.52 -2.24 -6.21
CA ALA A 283 -1.68 -3.68 -6.40
C ALA A 283 -2.07 -4.01 -7.84
N LEU A 284 -2.98 -3.23 -8.43
CA LEU A 284 -3.42 -3.41 -9.81
C LEU A 284 -2.29 -3.18 -10.83
N VAL A 285 -1.43 -2.19 -10.58
CA VAL A 285 -0.22 -1.97 -11.41
C VAL A 285 0.74 -3.16 -11.33
N LYS A 286 0.93 -3.74 -10.14
CA LYS A 286 1.75 -4.94 -9.95
C LYS A 286 1.16 -6.13 -10.70
N GLU A 287 -0.15 -6.37 -10.58
CA GLU A 287 -0.86 -7.43 -11.31
C GLU A 287 -0.71 -7.26 -12.83
N GLN A 288 -0.97 -6.07 -13.36
CA GLN A 288 -0.81 -5.78 -14.79
C GLN A 288 0.63 -6.02 -15.26
N LYS A 289 1.62 -5.71 -14.43
CA LYS A 289 3.04 -5.94 -14.73
C LYS A 289 3.37 -7.43 -14.83
N GLU A 290 2.89 -8.24 -13.87
CA GLU A 290 3.10 -9.69 -13.89
C GLU A 290 2.35 -10.33 -15.08
N PHE A 291 1.11 -9.94 -15.32
CA PHE A 291 0.34 -10.36 -16.48
C PHE A 291 1.08 -10.04 -17.80
N SER A 292 1.60 -8.82 -17.97
CA SER A 292 2.35 -8.42 -19.14
C SER A 292 3.67 -9.18 -19.32
N LYS A 293 4.31 -9.60 -18.21
CA LYS A 293 5.49 -10.49 -18.26
C LYS A 293 5.10 -11.91 -18.71
N ALA A 294 4.02 -12.46 -18.16
CA ALA A 294 3.51 -13.77 -18.54
C ALA A 294 3.13 -13.82 -20.01
N LEU A 295 2.42 -12.79 -20.49
CA LEU A 295 2.03 -12.65 -21.89
C LEU A 295 3.24 -12.57 -22.84
N ARG A 296 4.32 -11.86 -22.45
CA ARG A 296 5.56 -11.84 -23.24
C ARG A 296 6.24 -13.20 -23.31
N LYS A 297 6.31 -13.92 -22.18
CA LYS A 297 6.85 -15.29 -22.15
C LYS A 297 6.05 -16.21 -23.06
N LEU A 298 4.72 -16.14 -22.98
CA LEU A 298 3.81 -16.92 -23.82
C LEU A 298 4.05 -16.65 -25.32
N LYS A 299 4.12 -15.38 -25.73
CA LYS A 299 4.41 -14.98 -27.13
C LYS A 299 5.78 -15.52 -27.62
N VAL A 300 6.79 -15.55 -26.75
CA VAL A 300 8.11 -16.12 -27.08
C VAL A 300 8.02 -17.63 -27.28
N SER A 301 7.31 -18.34 -26.38
CA SER A 301 7.12 -19.79 -26.46
C SER A 301 6.36 -20.22 -27.72
N ILE A 302 5.34 -19.44 -28.13
CA ILE A 302 4.60 -19.66 -29.39
C ILE A 302 5.54 -19.48 -30.60
N LYS A 303 6.34 -18.39 -30.61
CA LYS A 303 7.31 -18.13 -31.67
C LYS A 303 8.38 -19.21 -31.77
N ALA A 304 8.76 -19.81 -30.67
CA ALA A 304 9.72 -20.91 -30.59
C ALA A 304 9.11 -22.28 -31.01
N GLY A 305 7.81 -22.32 -31.28
CA GLY A 305 7.09 -23.57 -31.62
C GLY A 305 6.93 -24.54 -30.43
N LEU A 306 7.16 -24.05 -29.19
CA LEU A 306 7.01 -24.84 -27.96
C LEU A 306 5.54 -25.01 -27.55
N ILE A 307 4.70 -24.10 -28.00
CA ILE A 307 3.25 -24.07 -27.72
C ILE A 307 2.56 -23.75 -29.05
N ASN A 308 1.45 -24.41 -29.34
CA ASN A 308 0.63 -24.11 -30.51
C ASN A 308 0.09 -22.67 -30.44
N ALA A 309 -0.26 -22.10 -31.58
CA ALA A 309 -0.86 -20.77 -31.62
C ALA A 309 -2.08 -20.71 -30.69
N LEU A 310 -2.25 -19.56 -30.01
CA LEU A 310 -3.43 -19.33 -29.18
C LEU A 310 -4.70 -19.39 -30.04
N ASP A 311 -5.68 -20.16 -29.59
CA ASP A 311 -7.01 -20.15 -30.17
C ASP A 311 -7.67 -18.79 -29.97
N ALA A 312 -8.60 -18.42 -30.85
CA ALA A 312 -9.31 -17.14 -30.78
C ALA A 312 -10.03 -16.91 -29.43
N GLU A 313 -10.51 -17.98 -28.81
CA GLU A 313 -11.15 -17.94 -27.49
C GLU A 313 -10.16 -17.55 -26.39
N ASN A 314 -8.97 -18.17 -26.37
CA ASN A 314 -7.92 -17.84 -25.41
C ASN A 314 -7.40 -16.41 -25.59
N LEU A 315 -7.31 -15.92 -26.81
CA LEU A 315 -6.95 -14.54 -27.09
C LEU A 315 -8.02 -13.56 -26.56
N GLY A 316 -9.31 -13.86 -26.79
CA GLY A 316 -10.43 -13.08 -26.28
C GLY A 316 -10.48 -13.05 -24.73
N ASN A 317 -10.09 -14.13 -24.08
CA ASN A 317 -10.01 -14.17 -22.61
C ASN A 317 -8.86 -13.30 -22.08
N ILE A 318 -7.73 -13.26 -22.77
CA ILE A 318 -6.59 -12.38 -22.44
C ILE A 318 -7.00 -10.91 -22.54
N GLU A 319 -7.70 -10.51 -23.62
CA GLU A 319 -8.18 -9.14 -23.81
C GLU A 319 -9.24 -8.76 -22.78
N LYS A 320 -10.18 -9.66 -22.45
CA LYS A 320 -11.19 -9.46 -21.38
C LYS A 320 -10.53 -9.25 -20.02
N TYR A 321 -9.51 -10.04 -19.70
CA TYR A 321 -8.78 -9.91 -18.44
C TYR A 321 -8.08 -8.55 -18.34
N GLN A 322 -7.34 -8.15 -19.36
CA GLN A 322 -6.67 -6.86 -19.42
C GLN A 322 -7.67 -5.69 -19.32
N SER A 323 -8.79 -5.78 -20.03
CA SER A 323 -9.86 -4.78 -19.99
C SER A 323 -10.50 -4.69 -18.61
N ALA A 324 -10.63 -5.81 -17.88
CA ALA A 324 -11.13 -5.83 -16.51
C ALA A 324 -10.16 -5.12 -15.55
N LEU A 325 -8.85 -5.34 -15.66
CA LEU A 325 -7.84 -4.64 -14.86
C LEU A 325 -7.91 -3.13 -15.08
N ILE A 326 -8.00 -2.69 -16.33
CA ILE A 326 -8.10 -1.26 -16.66
C ILE A 326 -9.39 -0.65 -16.10
N ARG A 327 -10.53 -1.32 -16.26
CA ARG A 327 -11.82 -0.85 -15.74
C ARG A 327 -11.79 -0.68 -14.21
N ASN A 328 -11.23 -1.65 -13.49
CA ASN A 328 -11.05 -1.55 -12.05
C ASN A 328 -10.12 -0.37 -11.67
N GLY A 329 -9.08 -0.12 -12.47
CA GLY A 329 -8.19 1.02 -12.29
C GLY A 329 -8.91 2.36 -12.43
N ILE A 330 -9.75 2.51 -13.44
CA ILE A 330 -10.57 3.71 -13.66
C ILE A 330 -11.54 3.89 -12.48
N LEU A 331 -12.25 2.82 -12.08
CA LEU A 331 -13.21 2.86 -10.98
C LEU A 331 -12.59 3.31 -9.65
N LEU A 332 -11.46 2.71 -9.27
CA LEU A 332 -10.72 3.08 -8.06
C LEU A 332 -10.19 4.52 -8.12
N SER A 333 -9.76 4.96 -9.30
CA SER A 333 -9.27 6.32 -9.52
C SER A 333 -10.37 7.36 -9.39
N ASP A 334 -11.55 7.08 -9.95
CA ASP A 334 -12.70 7.96 -9.85
C ASP A 334 -13.11 8.15 -8.38
N TRP A 335 -13.16 7.07 -7.60
CA TRP A 335 -13.44 7.18 -6.17
C TRP A 335 -12.35 7.96 -5.41
N ALA A 336 -11.09 7.69 -5.70
CA ALA A 336 -9.97 8.39 -5.07
C ALA A 336 -10.00 9.90 -5.38
N LEU A 337 -10.35 10.29 -6.60
CA LEU A 337 -10.45 11.69 -7.01
C LEU A 337 -11.71 12.38 -6.46
N GLN A 338 -12.82 11.66 -6.29
CA GLN A 338 -14.07 12.20 -5.76
C GLN A 338 -14.01 12.42 -4.25
N GLU A 339 -13.38 11.51 -3.51
CA GLU A 339 -13.37 11.50 -2.05
C GLU A 339 -12.08 12.10 -1.45
N GLY A 340 -11.02 12.18 -2.25
CA GLY A 340 -9.72 12.64 -1.81
C GLY A 340 -9.52 14.15 -1.93
N SER A 341 -8.46 14.64 -1.29
CA SER A 341 -8.01 16.02 -1.43
C SER A 341 -7.31 16.23 -2.78
N SER A 342 -7.15 17.49 -3.18
CA SER A 342 -6.39 17.85 -4.39
C SER A 342 -4.94 17.36 -4.35
N ALA A 343 -4.37 17.20 -3.16
CA ALA A 343 -3.00 16.73 -2.98
C ALA A 343 -2.75 15.31 -3.52
N ILE A 344 -3.76 14.43 -3.47
CA ILE A 344 -3.60 13.05 -3.96
C ILE A 344 -3.82 12.89 -5.46
N SER A 345 -4.41 13.88 -6.13
CA SER A 345 -4.73 13.81 -7.55
C SER A 345 -3.51 13.44 -8.41
N GLY A 346 -2.36 14.05 -8.14
CA GLY A 346 -1.11 13.72 -8.85
C GLY A 346 -0.66 12.28 -8.65
N VAL A 347 -0.90 11.70 -7.46
CA VAL A 347 -0.56 10.30 -7.16
C VAL A 347 -1.52 9.35 -7.89
N VAL A 348 -2.81 9.67 -7.95
CA VAL A 348 -3.81 8.89 -8.70
C VAL A 348 -3.41 8.81 -10.17
N HIS A 349 -3.12 9.97 -10.79
CA HIS A 349 -2.70 10.01 -12.21
C HIS A 349 -1.39 9.26 -12.46
N GLU A 350 -0.43 9.31 -11.52
CA GLU A 350 0.80 8.52 -11.58
C GLU A 350 0.53 7.01 -11.58
N ARG A 351 -0.38 6.52 -10.73
CA ARG A 351 -0.75 5.09 -10.70
C ARG A 351 -1.48 4.65 -11.97
N LEU A 352 -2.41 5.47 -12.46
CA LEU A 352 -3.07 5.21 -13.75
C LEU A 352 -2.08 5.22 -14.92
N LEU A 353 -1.18 6.19 -14.94
CA LEU A 353 -0.10 6.25 -15.93
C LEU A 353 0.73 4.95 -15.93
N ALA A 354 1.12 4.48 -14.74
CA ALA A 354 1.86 3.23 -14.61
C ALA A 354 1.04 2.01 -15.11
N LEU A 355 -0.26 1.98 -14.82
CA LEU A 355 -1.18 0.94 -15.28
C LEU A 355 -1.27 0.90 -16.80
N TYR A 356 -1.55 2.03 -17.47
CA TYR A 356 -1.64 2.15 -18.91
C TYR A 356 -0.30 1.85 -19.59
N THR A 357 0.82 2.30 -18.99
CA THR A 357 2.17 2.01 -19.47
C THR A 357 2.47 0.51 -19.46
N CYS A 358 2.10 -0.20 -18.37
CA CYS A 358 2.24 -1.65 -18.28
C CYS A 358 1.32 -2.41 -19.25
N ALA A 359 0.12 -1.88 -19.50
CA ALA A 359 -0.85 -2.44 -20.43
C ALA A 359 -0.48 -2.17 -21.90
N GLY A 360 0.33 -1.14 -22.15
CA GLY A 360 0.76 -0.73 -23.50
C GLY A 360 -0.24 0.18 -24.19
N PHE A 361 -1.06 0.94 -23.48
CA PHE A 361 -2.00 1.93 -24.01
C PHE A 361 -1.33 3.32 -24.05
N GLY A 362 -0.84 3.72 -25.23
CA GLY A 362 0.00 4.91 -25.41
C GLY A 362 -0.80 6.21 -25.25
N HIS A 363 -1.95 6.28 -25.88
CA HIS A 363 -2.81 7.48 -25.84
C HIS A 363 -3.30 7.80 -24.43
N GLU A 364 -3.80 6.79 -23.72
CA GLU A 364 -4.28 6.92 -22.34
C GLU A 364 -3.12 7.24 -21.38
N ALA A 365 -1.97 6.64 -21.60
CA ALA A 365 -0.76 6.93 -20.80
C ALA A 365 -0.32 8.40 -21.02
N GLU A 366 -0.35 8.92 -22.26
CA GLU A 366 -0.05 10.31 -22.54
C GLU A 366 -1.02 11.25 -21.82
N GLN A 367 -2.33 10.96 -21.87
CA GLN A 367 -3.35 11.76 -21.18
C GLN A 367 -3.08 11.84 -19.69
N GLN A 368 -2.80 10.70 -19.05
CA GLN A 368 -2.52 10.65 -17.60
C GLN A 368 -1.23 11.41 -17.24
N LEU A 369 -0.23 11.39 -18.09
CA LEU A 369 1.00 12.14 -17.89
C LEU A 369 0.74 13.65 -17.85
N TRP A 370 -0.10 14.16 -18.75
CA TRP A 370 -0.48 15.57 -18.75
C TRP A 370 -1.38 15.95 -17.57
N LEU A 371 -2.32 15.09 -17.17
CA LEU A 371 -3.16 15.30 -15.99
C LEU A 371 -2.33 15.28 -14.69
N MET A 372 -1.35 14.39 -14.58
CA MET A 372 -0.40 14.39 -13.47
C MET A 372 0.35 15.73 -13.36
N LYS A 373 0.83 16.27 -14.49
CA LYS A 373 1.50 17.56 -14.53
C LYS A 373 0.55 18.71 -14.15
N LEU A 374 -0.68 18.70 -14.65
CA LEU A 374 -1.70 19.71 -14.32
C LEU A 374 -2.11 19.69 -12.86
N SER A 375 -2.04 18.52 -12.19
CA SER A 375 -2.28 18.40 -10.75
C SER A 375 -1.11 18.85 -9.87
N GLY A 376 -0.04 19.39 -10.46
CA GLY A 376 1.12 19.91 -9.73
C GLY A 376 2.21 18.87 -9.44
N LYS A 377 2.03 17.61 -9.87
CA LYS A 377 3.07 16.58 -9.74
C LYS A 377 3.85 16.48 -11.05
N GLU A 378 5.07 17.01 -11.06
CA GLU A 378 5.91 17.00 -12.27
C GLU A 378 6.36 15.54 -12.57
N PRO A 379 6.04 15.00 -13.77
CA PRO A 379 6.49 13.69 -14.19
C PRO A 379 8.01 13.65 -14.35
N ASP A 380 8.64 12.58 -13.91
CA ASP A 380 10.05 12.40 -14.16
C ASP A 380 10.33 12.10 -15.65
N ARG A 381 11.57 12.27 -16.04
CA ARG A 381 11.97 12.11 -17.44
C ARG A 381 11.84 10.65 -17.90
N GLU A 382 11.99 9.69 -17.02
CA GLU A 382 11.87 8.28 -17.37
C GLU A 382 10.43 7.91 -17.72
N LEU A 383 9.46 8.55 -17.08
CA LEU A 383 8.04 8.40 -17.42
C LEU A 383 7.77 8.95 -18.84
N TYR A 384 8.29 10.15 -19.17
CA TYR A 384 8.19 10.66 -20.56
C TYR A 384 8.80 9.71 -21.58
N ASP A 385 10.01 9.20 -21.33
CA ASP A 385 10.71 8.27 -22.22
C ASP A 385 9.91 6.96 -22.40
N ALA A 386 9.31 6.43 -21.32
CA ALA A 386 8.50 5.22 -21.35
C ALA A 386 7.21 5.40 -22.17
N VAL A 387 6.47 6.49 -21.91
CA VAL A 387 5.23 6.81 -22.66
C VAL A 387 5.56 7.07 -24.14
N LEU A 388 6.63 7.82 -24.41
CA LEU A 388 7.12 8.08 -25.77
C LEU A 388 7.38 6.77 -26.54
N ALA A 389 8.03 5.79 -25.91
CA ALA A 389 8.30 4.51 -26.55
C ALA A 389 7.01 3.71 -26.85
N ILE A 390 5.99 3.82 -26.00
CA ILE A 390 4.71 3.14 -26.20
C ILE A 390 3.94 3.80 -27.35
N CYS A 391 3.80 5.14 -27.35
CA CYS A 391 3.18 5.90 -28.43
C CYS A 391 3.88 5.63 -29.78
N ALA A 392 5.21 5.60 -29.79
CA ALA A 392 5.97 5.25 -30.98
C ALA A 392 5.68 3.81 -31.46
N SER A 393 5.50 2.86 -30.53
CA SER A 393 5.18 1.47 -30.88
C SER A 393 3.77 1.28 -31.48
N GLN A 394 2.89 2.27 -31.30
CA GLN A 394 1.51 2.31 -31.83
C GLN A 394 1.36 3.24 -33.03
N LYS A 395 2.47 3.91 -33.46
CA LYS A 395 2.50 4.90 -34.55
C LYS A 395 1.63 6.15 -34.29
N GLU A 396 1.52 6.56 -33.03
CA GLU A 396 0.78 7.77 -32.67
C GLU A 396 1.64 9.02 -32.85
N ALA A 397 1.81 9.46 -34.10
CA ALA A 397 2.72 10.55 -34.48
C ALA A 397 2.40 11.86 -33.70
N GLY A 398 1.13 12.19 -33.47
CA GLY A 398 0.70 13.37 -32.74
C GLY A 398 1.15 13.35 -31.28
N ALA A 399 0.96 12.22 -30.59
CA ALA A 399 1.41 12.01 -29.22
C ALA A 399 2.93 12.07 -29.10
N VAL A 400 3.64 11.42 -30.02
CA VAL A 400 5.11 11.46 -30.09
C VAL A 400 5.61 12.90 -30.25
N GLY A 401 4.97 13.70 -31.13
CA GLY A 401 5.33 15.12 -31.32
C GLY A 401 5.15 15.96 -30.05
N ARG A 402 4.00 15.81 -29.35
CA ARG A 402 3.72 16.54 -28.09
C ARG A 402 4.69 16.14 -26.97
N LEU A 403 4.97 14.84 -26.83
CA LEU A 403 5.91 14.33 -25.82
C LEU A 403 7.34 14.82 -26.07
N LEU A 404 7.82 14.83 -27.31
CA LEU A 404 9.14 15.35 -27.67
C LEU A 404 9.24 16.85 -27.35
N ALA A 405 8.22 17.64 -27.72
CA ALA A 405 8.17 19.05 -27.37
C ALA A 405 8.18 19.27 -25.85
N GLY A 406 7.44 18.46 -25.09
CA GLY A 406 7.46 18.50 -23.62
C GLY A 406 8.84 18.21 -23.03
N VAL A 407 9.56 17.22 -23.57
CA VAL A 407 10.93 16.90 -23.14
C VAL A 407 11.92 18.00 -23.49
N GLU A 408 11.78 18.64 -24.66
CA GLU A 408 12.65 19.76 -25.08
C GLU A 408 12.49 20.98 -24.16
N ILE A 409 11.28 21.27 -23.70
CA ILE A 409 11.00 22.37 -22.74
C ILE A 409 11.65 22.08 -21.38
N MET A 410 11.64 20.83 -20.91
CA MET A 410 12.20 20.45 -19.62
C MET A 410 13.75 20.49 -19.59
N SER A 411 14.42 20.48 -20.73
CA SER A 411 15.88 20.39 -20.78
C SER A 411 16.47 20.97 -22.04
N VAL A 412 17.73 21.42 -21.96
CA VAL A 412 18.48 21.88 -23.13
C VAL A 412 18.78 20.70 -24.05
N GLY A 413 17.83 20.41 -24.95
CA GLY A 413 17.99 19.46 -26.04
C GLY A 413 17.61 17.99 -25.74
N LEU A 414 17.49 17.22 -26.81
CA LEU A 414 17.16 15.81 -26.76
C LEU A 414 18.39 14.98 -26.35
N ARG A 415 18.21 14.12 -25.32
CA ARG A 415 19.29 13.23 -24.84
C ARG A 415 19.32 11.92 -25.62
N LYS A 416 20.48 11.28 -25.63
CA LYS A 416 20.67 9.94 -26.20
C LYS A 416 19.64 8.94 -25.69
N LYS A 417 19.35 8.93 -24.36
CA LYS A 417 18.39 8.01 -23.75
C LYS A 417 16.99 8.17 -24.35
N THR A 418 16.48 9.39 -24.44
CA THR A 418 15.14 9.68 -25.02
C THR A 418 15.03 9.20 -26.48
N LEU A 419 16.02 9.52 -27.31
CA LEU A 419 16.02 9.08 -28.71
C LEU A 419 16.17 7.56 -28.85
N SER A 420 16.93 6.90 -27.97
CA SER A 420 17.01 5.44 -27.94
C SER A 420 15.68 4.80 -27.53
N TRP A 421 14.95 5.36 -26.58
CA TRP A 421 13.60 4.89 -26.22
C TRP A 421 12.61 5.04 -27.38
N LEU A 422 12.61 6.21 -28.03
CA LEU A 422 11.79 6.47 -29.22
C LEU A 422 12.07 5.44 -30.33
N LEU A 423 13.35 5.25 -30.65
CA LEU A 423 13.79 4.31 -31.66
C LEU A 423 13.35 2.88 -31.34
N ARG A 424 13.57 2.44 -30.10
CA ARG A 424 13.15 1.10 -29.63
C ARG A 424 11.64 0.93 -29.66
N GLY A 425 10.88 2.00 -29.40
CA GLY A 425 9.43 2.02 -29.57
C GLY A 425 9.04 1.72 -31.01
N TYR A 426 9.57 2.46 -31.96
CA TYR A 426 9.29 2.23 -33.38
C TYR A 426 9.71 0.83 -33.85
N VAL A 427 10.89 0.35 -33.46
CA VAL A 427 11.36 -1.02 -33.76
C VAL A 427 10.39 -2.08 -33.21
N LYS A 428 9.90 -1.88 -31.96
CA LYS A 428 8.93 -2.78 -31.33
C LYS A 428 7.60 -2.82 -32.10
N GLY A 429 7.15 -1.68 -32.59
CA GLY A 429 5.93 -1.55 -33.40
C GLY A 429 6.08 -2.03 -34.84
N GLY A 430 7.31 -2.30 -35.30
CA GLY A 430 7.57 -2.67 -36.70
C GLY A 430 7.69 -1.48 -37.65
N PHE A 431 7.75 -0.25 -37.15
CA PHE A 431 7.84 1.00 -37.93
C PHE A 431 9.30 1.36 -38.22
N TYR A 432 9.95 0.52 -39.03
CA TYR A 432 11.39 0.58 -39.28
C TYR A 432 11.83 1.82 -40.09
N VAL A 433 10.91 2.42 -40.83
CA VAL A 433 11.18 3.69 -41.57
C VAL A 433 11.33 4.82 -40.56
N ASP A 434 10.35 4.97 -39.64
CA ASP A 434 10.37 5.99 -38.58
C ASP A 434 11.55 5.77 -37.61
N ALA A 435 11.89 4.51 -37.35
CA ALA A 435 13.08 4.15 -36.58
C ALA A 435 14.38 4.58 -37.28
N SER A 436 14.45 4.43 -38.62
CA SER A 436 15.62 4.87 -39.40
C SER A 436 15.78 6.38 -39.42
N GLU A 437 14.68 7.13 -39.50
CA GLU A 437 14.69 8.59 -39.43
C GLU A 437 15.13 9.09 -38.06
N THR A 438 14.66 8.43 -37.00
CA THR A 438 15.11 8.71 -35.60
C THR A 438 16.62 8.47 -35.49
N LEU A 439 17.13 7.38 -36.05
CA LEU A 439 18.55 7.06 -36.00
C LEU A 439 19.38 8.09 -36.81
N ILE A 440 18.90 8.52 -37.97
CA ILE A 440 19.54 9.61 -38.74
C ILE A 440 19.51 10.93 -37.93
N LYS A 441 18.41 11.24 -37.25
CA LYS A 441 18.32 12.41 -36.38
C LYS A 441 19.38 12.33 -35.25
N MET A 442 19.59 11.15 -34.63
CA MET A 442 20.67 10.96 -33.66
C MET A 442 22.05 11.28 -34.25
N LEU A 443 22.36 10.73 -35.41
CA LEU A 443 23.65 10.96 -36.10
C LEU A 443 23.89 12.43 -36.44
N ASN A 444 22.84 13.13 -36.89
CA ASN A 444 22.90 14.57 -37.20
C ASN A 444 23.11 15.44 -35.94
N LEU A 445 22.62 15.00 -34.80
CA LEU A 445 22.87 15.65 -33.49
C LEU A 445 24.24 15.26 -32.87
N GLY A 446 25.07 14.49 -33.60
CA GLY A 446 26.34 14.02 -33.08
C GLY A 446 26.23 12.92 -32.01
N ILE A 447 25.04 12.35 -31.83
CA ILE A 447 24.76 11.30 -30.84
C ILE A 447 25.07 9.94 -31.49
N SER A 448 26.06 9.22 -30.99
CA SER A 448 26.35 7.86 -31.45
C SER A 448 25.32 6.86 -30.93
N PRO A 449 24.54 6.20 -31.82
CA PRO A 449 23.59 5.16 -31.42
C PRO A 449 24.30 3.86 -31.02
N GLU A 450 23.62 3.05 -30.17
CA GLU A 450 24.17 1.77 -29.74
C GLU A 450 24.21 0.76 -30.90
N TYR A 451 25.17 -0.18 -30.86
CA TYR A 451 25.28 -1.21 -31.88
C TYR A 451 24.00 -2.02 -32.07
N LEU A 452 23.37 -2.45 -30.95
CA LEU A 452 22.13 -3.23 -30.98
C LEU A 452 20.98 -2.45 -31.61
N ASP A 453 20.86 -1.17 -31.31
CA ASP A 453 19.82 -0.29 -31.89
C ASP A 453 20.02 -0.16 -33.41
N ARG A 454 21.26 0.04 -33.86
CA ARG A 454 21.60 0.08 -35.33
C ARG A 454 21.29 -1.24 -36.02
N ALA A 455 21.72 -2.36 -35.40
CA ALA A 455 21.49 -3.69 -35.94
C ALA A 455 20.00 -4.02 -36.06
N ALA A 456 19.21 -3.70 -35.07
CA ALA A 456 17.76 -3.92 -35.06
C ALA A 456 17.05 -3.15 -36.16
N VAL A 457 17.38 -1.87 -36.39
CA VAL A 457 16.79 -1.06 -37.46
C VAL A 457 17.19 -1.59 -38.83
N LEU A 458 18.47 -1.89 -39.06
CA LEU A 458 18.96 -2.44 -40.32
C LEU A 458 18.31 -3.80 -40.65
N GLN A 459 18.16 -4.67 -39.62
CA GLN A 459 17.49 -5.96 -39.80
C GLN A 459 16.02 -5.77 -40.13
N GLY A 460 15.33 -4.85 -39.43
CA GLY A 460 13.93 -4.54 -39.69
C GLY A 460 13.70 -3.95 -41.08
N LEU A 461 14.54 -3.01 -41.53
CA LEU A 461 14.46 -2.46 -42.86
C LEU A 461 14.69 -3.54 -43.96
N ARG A 462 15.60 -4.50 -43.71
CA ARG A 462 15.79 -5.64 -44.64
C ARG A 462 14.53 -6.47 -44.77
N LYS A 463 13.83 -6.70 -43.66
CA LYS A 463 12.54 -7.40 -43.67
C LYS A 463 11.49 -6.59 -44.45
N ASN A 464 11.42 -5.29 -44.20
CA ASN A 464 10.49 -4.39 -44.86
C ASN A 464 10.76 -4.34 -46.41
N ILE A 465 12.03 -4.38 -46.84
CA ILE A 465 12.36 -4.46 -48.24
C ILE A 465 11.84 -5.75 -48.90
N GLN A 466 11.92 -6.87 -48.17
CA GLN A 466 11.39 -8.14 -48.67
C GLN A 466 9.87 -8.12 -48.85
N GLU A 467 9.17 -7.38 -48.01
CA GLU A 467 7.70 -7.27 -47.99
C GLU A 467 7.19 -6.20 -48.98
N SER A 468 7.81 -5.01 -49.00
CA SER A 468 7.33 -3.84 -49.77
C SER A 468 8.13 -3.49 -51.01
N GLY A 469 9.33 -4.05 -51.14
CA GLY A 469 10.26 -3.70 -52.25
C GLY A 469 10.96 -2.34 -52.11
N ASN A 470 10.61 -1.51 -51.09
CA ASN A 470 11.17 -0.16 -50.91
C ASN A 470 12.55 -0.21 -50.24
N ILE A 471 13.60 0.04 -51.04
CA ILE A 471 15.00 0.02 -50.59
C ILE A 471 15.51 1.39 -50.13
N GLU A 472 14.82 2.48 -50.45
CA GLU A 472 15.30 3.85 -50.27
C GLU A 472 15.66 4.18 -48.77
N PRO A 473 14.82 3.85 -47.78
CA PRO A 473 15.17 4.12 -46.38
C PRO A 473 16.44 3.39 -45.93
N TYR A 474 16.66 2.18 -46.40
CA TYR A 474 17.84 1.39 -46.12
C TYR A 474 19.13 2.04 -46.68
N ILE A 475 19.09 2.47 -47.93
CA ILE A 475 20.23 3.13 -48.58
C ILE A 475 20.55 4.44 -47.89
N LYS A 476 19.52 5.26 -47.58
CA LYS A 476 19.66 6.54 -46.89
C LYS A 476 20.33 6.34 -45.53
N LEU A 477 19.89 5.36 -44.74
CA LEU A 477 20.47 5.05 -43.43
C LEU A 477 21.92 4.55 -43.52
N CYS A 478 22.19 3.62 -44.45
CA CYS A 478 23.54 3.10 -44.66
C CYS A 478 24.55 4.18 -45.05
N LYS A 479 24.12 5.15 -45.90
CA LYS A 479 24.94 6.30 -46.26
C LYS A 479 25.34 7.12 -45.03
N HIS A 480 24.36 7.52 -44.19
CA HIS A 480 24.64 8.29 -42.98
C HIS A 480 25.51 7.52 -41.95
N LEU A 481 25.33 6.19 -41.86
CA LEU A 481 26.16 5.36 -40.99
C LEU A 481 27.60 5.23 -41.52
N SER A 482 27.78 5.15 -42.84
CA SER A 482 29.08 5.11 -43.50
C SER A 482 29.82 6.44 -43.34
N ASP A 483 29.12 7.57 -43.50
CA ASP A 483 29.68 8.92 -43.32
C ASP A 483 30.22 9.17 -41.88
N LYS A 484 29.80 8.34 -40.93
CA LYS A 484 30.22 8.38 -39.53
C LYS A 484 31.11 7.21 -39.12
N ASP A 485 31.63 6.42 -40.08
CA ASP A 485 32.47 5.23 -39.86
C ASP A 485 31.83 4.16 -38.94
N LEU A 486 30.50 4.15 -38.86
CA LEU A 486 29.75 3.21 -38.02
C LEU A 486 29.38 1.91 -38.75
N VAL A 487 29.48 1.86 -40.06
CA VAL A 487 29.26 0.69 -40.93
C VAL A 487 30.24 0.75 -42.07
N GLY A 488 30.95 -0.35 -42.35
CA GLY A 488 31.86 -0.42 -43.47
C GLY A 488 31.18 -0.34 -44.85
N PRO A 489 31.85 0.21 -45.85
CA PRO A 489 31.29 0.42 -47.21
C PRO A 489 30.84 -0.87 -47.89
N CYS A 490 31.43 -2.01 -47.56
CA CYS A 490 31.06 -3.32 -48.13
C CYS A 490 29.59 -3.71 -47.89
N LEU A 491 28.96 -3.31 -46.78
CA LEU A 491 27.55 -3.65 -46.51
C LEU A 491 26.58 -2.95 -47.48
N LEU A 492 26.90 -1.73 -47.90
CA LEU A 492 26.12 -0.98 -48.85
C LEU A 492 26.20 -1.63 -50.24
N TYR A 493 27.42 -1.98 -50.69
CA TYR A 493 27.69 -2.58 -52.02
C TYR A 493 27.08 -3.98 -52.17
N MET A 494 27.28 -4.85 -51.19
CA MET A 494 26.76 -6.22 -51.24
C MET A 494 25.22 -6.26 -51.29
N TYR A 495 24.53 -5.35 -50.62
CA TYR A 495 23.07 -5.36 -50.59
C TYR A 495 22.49 -4.79 -51.89
N ILE A 496 23.03 -3.70 -52.42
CA ILE A 496 22.61 -3.13 -53.71
C ILE A 496 22.83 -4.14 -54.83
N HIS A 497 23.97 -4.85 -54.84
CA HIS A 497 24.27 -5.84 -55.86
C HIS A 497 23.35 -7.07 -55.76
N LYS A 498 23.10 -7.58 -54.57
CA LYS A 498 22.19 -8.70 -54.32
C LYS A 498 20.75 -8.36 -54.69
N TYR A 499 20.31 -7.12 -54.47
CA TYR A 499 18.95 -6.66 -54.73
C TYR A 499 18.74 -6.34 -56.20
N LYS A 500 19.75 -5.78 -56.93
CA LYS A 500 19.72 -5.66 -58.40
C LYS A 500 19.59 -7.01 -59.08
N LEU A 501 20.32 -8.02 -58.60
CA LEU A 501 20.21 -9.39 -59.06
C LEU A 501 18.85 -10.03 -58.77
N TRP A 502 18.20 -9.67 -57.66
CA TRP A 502 16.87 -10.19 -57.31
C TRP A 502 15.76 -9.54 -58.18
N ILE A 503 15.82 -8.22 -58.39
CA ILE A 503 14.90 -7.49 -59.29
C ILE A 503 15.06 -8.01 -60.73
N LEU A 504 16.28 -8.24 -61.20
CA LEU A 504 16.56 -8.82 -62.52
C LEU A 504 16.10 -10.28 -62.65
N LYS A 505 15.90 -11.00 -61.55
CA LYS A 505 15.31 -12.34 -61.58
C LYS A 505 13.78 -12.35 -61.50
N MET A 506 13.16 -11.24 -61.05
CA MET A 506 11.71 -11.08 -61.00
C MET A 506 11.12 -10.41 -62.26
N LEU A 507 11.95 -9.71 -63.05
CA LEU A 507 11.66 -9.23 -64.42
C LEU A 507 11.97 -10.32 -65.46
#